data_b2695d4aacb10a032153440a9ba6640d
#
_entry.id   b2695d4aacb10a032153440a9ba6640d
#
_cell.length_a   1.000
_cell.length_b   1.000
_cell.length_c   1.000
_cell.angle_alpha   90.00
_cell.angle_beta   90.00
_cell.angle_gamma   90.00
#
_symmetry.space_group_name_H-M   'P 1'
#
loop_
_entity.id
_entity.type
_entity.pdbx_description
1 polymer ?
#
loop_
_entity_poly.entity_id
_entity_poly.type
_entity_poly.pdbx_seq_one_letter_code
_entity_poly.pdbx_strand_id
1 'polypeptide(L)'
;SIQTIDDLQPIPGADLIEVATVMGWNIVVKKGEFQVGDACVYFEVDSFLPITDERFSFLKDSSFKRSELLGEGYRIRTVMLRKQLSQGLVFPLSVFPEVAGLVVGADVTELLQVQKWVIPEVIGTMGTVIADYPANIPKSNELRLQSYLALLSELTGKPYYIAMKMDGTSVKI
;
A
#
# COMPACT_ATOMS: atom_id res chain seq x y z
N SER A 1 -7.52 0.47 5.64
CA SER A 1 -8.29 1.65 6.14
C SER A 1 -9.46 1.98 5.22
N ILE A 2 -10.45 2.72 5.75
CA ILE A 2 -11.53 3.28 4.93
C ILE A 2 -11.05 4.61 4.37
N GLN A 3 -11.15 4.78 3.06
CA GLN A 3 -10.70 5.97 2.35
C GLN A 3 -11.74 6.43 1.33
N THR A 4 -11.45 7.53 0.65
CA THR A 4 -12.31 8.09 -0.40
C THR A 4 -11.62 7.97 -1.75
N ILE A 5 -12.39 7.74 -2.81
CA ILE A 5 -11.90 7.85 -4.18
C ILE A 5 -11.78 9.35 -4.51
N ASP A 6 -10.54 9.83 -4.64
CA ASP A 6 -10.24 11.25 -4.87
C ASP A 6 -10.42 11.64 -6.35
N ASP A 7 -10.11 10.72 -7.26
CA ASP A 7 -10.17 10.95 -8.71
C ASP A 7 -10.31 9.63 -9.46
N LEU A 8 -10.83 9.69 -10.68
CA LEU A 8 -10.95 8.58 -11.63
C LEU A 8 -10.48 9.02 -13.01
N GLN A 9 -9.54 8.29 -13.60
CA GLN A 9 -8.95 8.59 -14.90
C GLN A 9 -9.03 7.39 -15.84
N PRO A 10 -9.43 7.59 -17.10
CA PRO A 10 -9.44 6.51 -18.09
C PRO A 10 -8.00 6.09 -18.42
N ILE A 11 -7.79 4.79 -18.65
CA ILE A 11 -6.53 4.26 -19.17
C ILE A 11 -6.61 4.18 -20.67
N PRO A 12 -5.72 4.87 -21.42
CA PRO A 12 -5.72 4.81 -22.89
C PRO A 12 -5.62 3.37 -23.40
N GLY A 13 -6.57 2.98 -24.26
CA GLY A 13 -6.63 1.63 -24.84
C GLY A 13 -7.12 0.54 -23.88
N ALA A 14 -7.76 0.91 -22.77
CA ALA A 14 -8.41 -0.02 -21.85
C ALA A 14 -9.88 0.33 -21.67
N ASP A 15 -10.77 -0.58 -22.08
CA ASP A 15 -12.22 -0.37 -22.04
C ASP A 15 -12.85 -0.83 -20.72
N LEU A 16 -12.19 -1.75 -20.00
CA LEU A 16 -12.72 -2.44 -18.83
C LEU A 16 -12.14 -1.97 -17.50
N ILE A 17 -11.10 -1.15 -17.54
CA ILE A 17 -10.39 -0.69 -16.34
C ILE A 17 -10.08 0.81 -16.44
N GLU A 18 -9.98 1.42 -15.28
CA GLU A 18 -9.63 2.83 -15.09
C GLU A 18 -8.72 3.00 -13.87
N VAL A 19 -8.15 4.18 -13.69
CA VAL A 19 -7.30 4.51 -12.52
C VAL A 19 -8.13 5.25 -11.52
N ALA A 20 -8.21 4.73 -10.31
CA ALA A 20 -8.69 5.44 -9.15
C ALA A 20 -7.49 6.03 -8.38
N THR A 21 -7.65 7.23 -7.86
CA THR A 21 -6.69 7.86 -6.94
C THR A 21 -7.27 7.80 -5.54
N VAL A 22 -6.49 7.27 -4.59
CA VAL A 22 -6.83 7.19 -3.16
C VAL A 22 -5.63 7.66 -2.35
N MET A 23 -5.77 8.70 -1.54
CA MET A 23 -4.67 9.28 -0.75
C MET A 23 -3.42 9.60 -1.61
N GLY A 24 -3.61 10.00 -2.85
CA GLY A 24 -2.50 10.25 -3.80
C GLY A 24 -1.86 8.99 -4.40
N TRP A 25 -2.38 7.79 -4.14
CA TRP A 25 -1.96 6.55 -4.77
C TRP A 25 -2.85 6.20 -5.95
N ASN A 26 -2.24 5.71 -7.02
CA ASN A 26 -2.98 5.23 -8.19
C ASN A 26 -3.27 3.74 -8.04
N ILE A 27 -4.52 3.35 -8.19
CA ILE A 27 -4.99 1.97 -8.14
C ILE A 27 -5.83 1.70 -9.40
N VAL A 28 -5.55 0.61 -10.08
CA VAL A 28 -6.35 0.20 -11.24
C VAL A 28 -7.57 -0.57 -10.74
N VAL A 29 -8.75 -0.11 -11.16
CA VAL A 29 -10.06 -0.65 -10.79
C VAL A 29 -10.87 -1.02 -12.03
N LYS A 30 -11.97 -1.73 -11.88
CA LYS A 30 -12.92 -1.95 -12.96
C LYS A 30 -13.61 -0.64 -13.31
N LYS A 31 -13.79 -0.39 -14.60
CA LYS A 31 -14.48 0.81 -15.07
C LYS A 31 -15.93 0.84 -14.59
N GLY A 32 -16.32 1.97 -13.97
CA GLY A 32 -17.65 2.17 -13.44
C GLY A 32 -17.94 1.47 -12.11
N GLU A 33 -16.92 0.90 -11.46
CA GLU A 33 -17.05 0.30 -10.12
C GLU A 33 -17.17 1.35 -9.02
N PHE A 34 -16.57 2.52 -9.24
CA PHE A 34 -16.56 3.64 -8.30
C PHE A 34 -16.97 4.95 -8.96
N GLN A 35 -17.34 5.91 -8.11
CA GLN A 35 -17.46 7.32 -8.46
C GLN A 35 -16.53 8.15 -7.57
N VAL A 36 -16.12 9.33 -8.05
CA VAL A 36 -15.37 10.27 -7.22
C VAL A 36 -16.19 10.66 -6.00
N GLY A 37 -15.58 10.56 -4.82
CA GLY A 37 -16.25 10.76 -3.54
C GLY A 37 -16.77 9.48 -2.87
N ASP A 38 -16.77 8.34 -3.56
CA ASP A 38 -17.16 7.07 -2.95
C ASP A 38 -16.19 6.66 -1.84
N ALA A 39 -16.73 6.16 -0.74
CA ALA A 39 -15.93 5.53 0.29
C ALA A 39 -15.57 4.10 -0.13
N CYS A 40 -14.33 3.70 0.15
CA CYS A 40 -13.79 2.40 -0.19
C CYS A 40 -12.96 1.81 0.96
N VAL A 41 -12.79 0.50 0.96
CA VAL A 41 -11.79 -0.18 1.78
C VAL A 41 -10.49 -0.24 0.99
N TYR A 42 -9.47 0.46 1.47
CA TYR A 42 -8.16 0.53 0.82
C TYR A 42 -7.13 -0.33 1.56
N PHE A 43 -6.49 -1.22 0.82
CA PHE A 43 -5.36 -2.04 1.24
C PHE A 43 -4.09 -1.50 0.59
N GLU A 44 -3.20 -0.98 1.40
CA GLU A 44 -1.91 -0.42 0.93
C GLU A 44 -0.97 -1.51 0.39
N VAL A 45 0.03 -1.09 -0.36
CA VAL A 45 1.17 -1.93 -0.73
C VAL A 45 1.82 -2.49 0.54
N ASP A 46 2.21 -3.76 0.50
CA ASP A 46 2.70 -4.55 1.63
C ASP A 46 1.65 -4.95 2.68
N SER A 47 0.37 -4.72 2.41
CA SER A 47 -0.68 -5.44 3.13
C SER A 47 -0.59 -6.93 2.82
N PHE A 48 -0.72 -7.76 3.87
CA PHE A 48 -0.75 -9.22 3.78
C PHE A 48 -2.13 -9.71 4.21
N LEU A 49 -2.89 -10.19 3.23
CA LEU A 49 -4.30 -10.51 3.37
C LEU A 49 -4.48 -12.01 3.65
N PRO A 50 -5.44 -12.39 4.53
CA PRO A 50 -5.65 -13.77 4.91
C PRO A 50 -6.19 -14.62 3.74
N ILE A 51 -5.68 -15.84 3.57
CA ILE A 51 -6.19 -16.81 2.57
C ILE A 51 -7.55 -17.39 2.96
N THR A 52 -7.93 -17.26 4.22
CA THR A 52 -9.20 -17.77 4.75
C THR A 52 -10.40 -16.91 4.34
N ASP A 53 -10.15 -15.70 3.86
CA ASP A 53 -11.18 -14.82 3.36
C ASP A 53 -11.33 -15.00 1.85
N GLU A 54 -12.46 -15.60 1.44
CA GLU A 54 -12.75 -15.90 0.03
C GLU A 54 -12.81 -14.67 -0.87
N ARG A 55 -13.05 -13.48 -0.31
CA ARG A 55 -13.05 -12.20 -1.04
C ARG A 55 -11.73 -11.91 -1.71
N PHE A 56 -10.64 -12.45 -1.17
CA PHE A 56 -9.28 -12.29 -1.70
C PHE A 56 -8.82 -13.45 -2.58
N SER A 57 -9.65 -14.46 -2.83
CA SER A 57 -9.26 -15.69 -3.56
C SER A 57 -8.74 -15.45 -4.98
N PHE A 58 -9.18 -14.37 -5.64
CA PHE A 58 -8.70 -13.98 -6.97
C PHE A 58 -7.20 -13.59 -6.98
N LEU A 59 -6.61 -13.32 -5.82
CA LEU A 59 -5.18 -13.03 -5.66
C LEU A 59 -4.29 -14.27 -5.61
N LYS A 60 -4.87 -15.48 -5.60
CA LYS A 60 -4.16 -16.72 -5.40
C LYS A 60 -2.98 -16.92 -6.36
N ASP A 61 -3.21 -16.67 -7.66
CA ASP A 61 -2.19 -16.93 -8.67
C ASP A 61 -1.12 -15.82 -8.76
N SER A 62 -1.46 -14.60 -8.33
CA SER A 62 -0.59 -13.42 -8.52
C SER A 62 0.13 -12.97 -7.26
N SER A 63 -0.47 -13.16 -6.11
CA SER A 63 -0.05 -12.50 -4.86
C SER A 63 0.20 -13.44 -3.69
N PHE A 64 -0.03 -14.75 -3.86
CA PHE A 64 0.21 -15.74 -2.81
C PHE A 64 1.67 -15.72 -2.34
N LYS A 65 1.85 -15.70 -1.04
CA LYS A 65 3.16 -15.78 -0.37
C LYS A 65 3.04 -16.63 0.89
N ARG A 66 4.16 -17.30 1.22
CA ARG A 66 4.36 -17.98 2.49
C ARG A 66 5.48 -17.27 3.24
N SER A 67 5.24 -16.94 4.49
CA SER A 67 6.21 -16.35 5.41
C SER A 67 6.32 -17.23 6.65
N GLU A 68 7.52 -17.41 7.17
CA GLU A 68 7.75 -18.13 8.43
C GLU A 68 7.09 -17.40 9.63
N LEU A 69 7.00 -16.07 9.56
CA LEU A 69 6.41 -15.25 10.63
C LEU A 69 4.90 -15.04 10.49
N LEU A 70 4.40 -14.90 9.25
CA LEU A 70 3.03 -14.48 8.97
C LEU A 70 2.15 -15.64 8.47
N GLY A 71 2.75 -16.81 8.18
CA GLY A 71 2.04 -17.93 7.58
C GLY A 71 1.78 -17.72 6.09
N GLU A 72 0.63 -18.18 5.62
CA GLU A 72 0.20 -18.07 4.21
C GLU A 72 -0.77 -16.90 4.02
N GLY A 73 -0.59 -16.14 2.96
CA GLY A 73 -1.42 -14.98 2.67
C GLY A 73 -1.18 -14.40 1.27
N TYR A 74 -1.91 -13.35 0.96
CA TYR A 74 -1.76 -12.61 -0.29
C TYR A 74 -1.08 -11.26 -0.02
N ARG A 75 0.14 -11.11 -0.55
CA ARG A 75 0.87 -9.84 -0.42
C ARG A 75 0.46 -8.87 -1.52
N ILE A 76 -0.03 -7.71 -1.14
CA ILE A 76 -0.31 -6.62 -2.07
C ILE A 76 1.01 -5.95 -2.47
N ARG A 77 1.25 -5.84 -3.76
CA ARG A 77 2.44 -5.22 -4.33
C ARG A 77 2.04 -4.17 -5.36
N THR A 78 2.95 -3.25 -5.64
CA THR A 78 2.84 -2.43 -6.83
C THR A 78 2.89 -3.33 -8.07
N VAL A 79 1.90 -3.21 -8.93
CA VAL A 79 1.81 -3.94 -10.20
C VAL A 79 1.63 -2.96 -11.35
N MET A 80 2.00 -3.39 -12.54
CA MET A 80 1.78 -2.61 -13.76
C MET A 80 0.72 -3.29 -14.62
N LEU A 81 -0.38 -2.60 -14.88
CA LEU A 81 -1.51 -3.05 -15.70
C LEU A 81 -1.68 -2.09 -16.87
N ARG A 82 -1.57 -2.58 -18.09
CA ARG A 82 -1.68 -1.72 -19.30
C ARG A 82 -0.80 -0.48 -19.27
N LYS A 83 0.44 -0.60 -18.78
CA LYS A 83 1.42 0.49 -18.56
C LYS A 83 1.03 1.49 -17.47
N GLN A 84 -0.03 1.21 -16.71
CA GLN A 84 -0.45 1.99 -15.55
C GLN A 84 0.00 1.31 -14.26
N LEU A 85 0.63 2.08 -13.37
CA LEU A 85 0.97 1.61 -12.03
C LEU A 85 -0.30 1.48 -11.18
N SER A 86 -0.42 0.36 -10.46
CA SER A 86 -1.43 0.12 -9.44
C SER A 86 -0.73 -0.15 -8.11
N GLN A 87 -1.02 0.70 -7.11
CA GLN A 87 -0.30 0.74 -5.83
C GLN A 87 -1.27 0.50 -4.68
N GLY A 88 -1.75 -0.72 -4.58
CA GLY A 88 -2.72 -1.12 -3.59
C GLY A 88 -3.90 -1.86 -4.21
N LEU A 89 -4.93 -2.04 -3.39
CA LEU A 89 -6.16 -2.70 -3.75
C LEU A 89 -7.32 -1.98 -3.06
N VAL A 90 -8.41 -1.73 -3.77
CA VAL A 90 -9.61 -1.10 -3.24
C VAL A 90 -10.83 -1.96 -3.50
N PHE A 91 -11.78 -1.89 -2.58
CA PHE A 91 -13.09 -2.51 -2.70
C PHE A 91 -14.19 -1.53 -2.30
N PRO A 92 -15.37 -1.63 -2.89
CA PRO A 92 -16.56 -0.97 -2.36
C PRO A 92 -16.84 -1.43 -0.92
N LEU A 93 -17.36 -0.52 -0.08
CA LEU A 93 -17.72 -0.87 1.32
C LEU A 93 -18.72 -2.03 1.40
N SER A 94 -19.58 -2.17 0.40
CA SER A 94 -20.59 -3.24 0.32
C SER A 94 -20.00 -4.65 0.33
N VAL A 95 -18.73 -4.80 -0.04
CA VAL A 95 -18.02 -6.11 -0.01
C VAL A 95 -17.70 -6.54 1.42
N PHE A 96 -17.65 -5.57 2.35
CA PHE A 96 -17.29 -5.79 3.75
C PHE A 96 -18.39 -5.29 4.69
N PRO A 97 -19.50 -6.03 4.90
CA PRO A 97 -20.59 -5.61 5.79
C PRO A 97 -20.13 -5.26 7.21
N GLU A 98 -19.04 -5.88 7.67
CA GLU A 98 -18.43 -5.65 8.98
C GLU A 98 -17.89 -4.24 9.19
N VAL A 99 -17.62 -3.50 8.11
CA VAL A 99 -17.17 -2.09 8.21
C VAL A 99 -18.30 -1.09 8.11
N ALA A 100 -19.55 -1.57 8.04
CA ALA A 100 -20.72 -0.70 7.92
C ALA A 100 -20.80 0.28 9.11
N GLY A 101 -21.02 1.56 8.80
CA GLY A 101 -21.10 2.63 9.80
C GLY A 101 -19.77 3.20 10.28
N LEU A 102 -18.64 2.66 9.82
CA LEU A 102 -17.34 3.29 10.08
C LEU A 102 -17.14 4.50 9.15
N VAL A 103 -16.38 5.48 9.65
CA VAL A 103 -16.10 6.73 8.93
C VAL A 103 -14.85 6.63 8.08
N VAL A 104 -14.70 7.50 7.10
CA VAL A 104 -13.47 7.67 6.33
C VAL A 104 -12.30 7.98 7.28
N GLY A 105 -11.17 7.34 7.06
CA GLY A 105 -10.00 7.38 7.93
C GLY A 105 -9.96 6.27 8.98
N ALA A 106 -11.04 5.50 9.18
CA ALA A 106 -11.05 4.41 10.15
C ALA A 106 -10.05 3.32 9.75
N ASP A 107 -9.31 2.84 10.75
CA ASP A 107 -8.44 1.68 10.60
C ASP A 107 -9.26 0.39 10.76
N VAL A 108 -9.19 -0.47 9.75
CA VAL A 108 -9.89 -1.77 9.72
C VAL A 108 -8.90 -2.94 9.67
N THR A 109 -7.65 -2.69 10.00
CA THR A 109 -6.56 -3.67 9.92
C THR A 109 -6.85 -4.91 10.75
N GLU A 110 -7.20 -4.73 12.02
CA GLU A 110 -7.53 -5.85 12.93
C GLU A 110 -8.86 -6.52 12.54
N LEU A 111 -9.87 -5.70 12.20
CA LEU A 111 -11.19 -6.18 11.84
C LEU A 111 -11.16 -7.12 10.62
N LEU A 112 -10.33 -6.79 9.62
CA LEU A 112 -10.17 -7.59 8.41
C LEU A 112 -8.97 -8.53 8.46
N GLN A 113 -8.35 -8.72 9.64
CA GLN A 113 -7.22 -9.60 9.87
C GLN A 113 -6.04 -9.35 8.92
N VAL A 114 -5.83 -8.10 8.53
CA VAL A 114 -4.74 -7.67 7.67
C VAL A 114 -3.45 -7.58 8.49
N GLN A 115 -2.38 -8.12 7.95
CA GLN A 115 -1.06 -8.00 8.54
C GLN A 115 -0.16 -7.15 7.63
N LYS A 116 0.93 -6.64 8.17
CA LYS A 116 1.94 -5.97 7.37
C LYS A 116 2.99 -6.98 6.93
N TRP A 117 3.24 -7.07 5.62
CA TRP A 117 4.35 -7.87 5.12
C TRP A 117 5.68 -7.30 5.62
N VAL A 118 6.39 -8.12 6.36
CA VAL A 118 7.77 -7.84 6.77
C VAL A 118 8.68 -8.64 5.85
N ILE A 119 9.56 -7.94 5.15
CA ILE A 119 10.63 -8.62 4.39
C ILE A 119 11.53 -9.24 5.45
N PRO A 120 11.72 -10.58 5.44
CA PRO A 120 12.72 -11.18 6.30
C PRO A 120 14.05 -10.43 6.06
N GLU A 121 14.71 -10.00 7.12
CA GLU A 121 16.07 -9.49 6.97
C GLU A 121 16.87 -10.61 6.31
N VAL A 122 17.20 -10.44 5.04
CA VAL A 122 18.10 -11.33 4.35
C VAL A 122 19.43 -11.07 5.02
N ILE A 123 19.78 -11.93 6.00
CA ILE A 123 21.12 -12.01 6.55
C ILE A 123 21.99 -12.22 5.33
N GLY A 124 22.77 -11.20 5.00
CA GLY A 124 23.32 -10.95 3.68
C GLY A 124 23.96 -12.18 3.06
N THR A 125 23.60 -12.45 1.83
CA THR A 125 24.11 -13.55 1.03
C THR A 125 25.62 -13.43 0.72
N MET A 126 26.28 -12.37 1.17
CA MET A 126 27.70 -12.10 0.89
C MET A 126 28.50 -11.47 2.04
N GLY A 127 28.14 -11.72 3.29
CA GLY A 127 28.96 -11.18 4.39
C GLY A 127 28.53 -11.67 5.75
N THR A 128 29.45 -11.69 6.68
CA THR A 128 29.16 -11.93 8.09
C THR A 128 28.72 -10.61 8.72
N VAL A 129 27.57 -10.61 9.39
CA VAL A 129 27.15 -9.46 10.20
C VAL A 129 28.15 -9.33 11.35
N ILE A 130 28.91 -8.26 11.38
CA ILE A 130 29.96 -8.04 12.39
C ILE A 130 29.35 -7.36 13.62
N ALA A 131 28.35 -6.50 13.43
CA ALA A 131 27.69 -5.77 14.51
C ALA A 131 26.32 -5.25 14.05
N ASP A 132 25.48 -4.87 15.00
CA ASP A 132 24.26 -4.13 14.74
C ASP A 132 24.56 -2.74 14.17
N TYR A 133 23.56 -2.17 13.49
CA TYR A 133 23.66 -0.82 12.96
C TYR A 133 23.91 0.19 14.10
N PRO A 134 24.95 1.04 14.04
CA PRO A 134 25.29 1.95 15.13
C PRO A 134 24.12 2.87 15.52
N ALA A 135 23.79 2.91 16.79
CA ALA A 135 22.66 3.67 17.31
C ALA A 135 22.79 5.20 17.12
N ASN A 136 24.01 5.69 16.98
CA ASN A 136 24.32 7.10 16.75
C ASN A 136 24.18 7.54 15.28
N ILE A 137 23.97 6.60 14.37
CA ILE A 137 23.72 6.91 12.95
C ILE A 137 22.21 6.72 12.70
N PRO A 138 21.48 7.77 12.33
CA PRO A 138 20.05 7.64 12.08
C PRO A 138 19.82 6.75 10.85
N LYS A 139 18.92 5.77 10.99
CA LYS A 139 18.42 5.00 9.84
C LYS A 139 17.61 5.92 8.96
N SER A 140 17.93 5.99 7.67
CA SER A 140 17.21 6.80 6.69
C SER A 140 16.05 6.02 6.07
N ASN A 141 15.08 5.66 6.87
CA ASN A 141 13.80 5.18 6.37
C ASN A 141 12.84 6.37 6.34
N GLU A 142 12.88 7.12 5.24
CA GLU A 142 11.97 8.23 5.06
C GLU A 142 10.52 7.73 5.03
N LEU A 143 9.68 8.42 5.81
CA LEU A 143 8.27 8.13 5.86
C LEU A 143 7.60 8.58 4.56
N ARG A 144 6.63 7.79 4.09
CA ARG A 144 5.82 8.20 2.93
C ARG A 144 4.85 9.29 3.37
N LEU A 145 4.88 10.43 2.70
CA LEU A 145 4.05 11.59 3.05
C LEU A 145 2.55 11.24 3.05
N GLN A 146 2.12 10.38 2.12
CA GLN A 146 0.74 9.92 2.02
C GLN A 146 0.24 9.20 3.28
N SER A 147 1.14 8.56 4.03
CA SER A 147 0.81 7.90 5.30
C SER A 147 0.77 8.86 6.50
N TYR A 148 1.11 10.13 6.29
CA TYR A 148 1.24 11.15 7.34
C TYR A 148 0.62 12.48 6.92
N LEU A 149 -0.65 12.46 6.50
CA LEU A 149 -1.34 13.64 6.00
C LEU A 149 -1.40 14.79 7.04
N ALA A 150 -1.44 14.46 8.33
CA ALA A 150 -1.38 15.45 9.40
C ALA A 150 -0.09 16.28 9.36
N LEU A 151 1.02 15.71 8.86
CA LEU A 151 2.29 16.41 8.71
C LEU A 151 2.22 17.54 7.66
N LEU A 152 1.34 17.43 6.67
CA LEU A 152 1.17 18.47 5.66
C LEU A 152 0.75 19.81 6.26
N SER A 153 -0.13 19.78 7.27
CA SER A 153 -0.57 21.01 7.96
C SER A 153 0.58 21.66 8.72
N GLU A 154 1.48 20.86 9.30
CA GLU A 154 2.67 21.35 10.02
C GLU A 154 3.75 21.89 9.08
N LEU A 155 3.81 21.39 7.85
CA LEU A 155 4.78 21.80 6.83
C LEU A 155 4.32 23.03 6.03
N THR A 156 3.03 23.38 6.10
CA THR A 156 2.49 24.55 5.38
C THR A 156 3.26 25.82 5.74
N GLY A 157 3.79 26.51 4.72
CA GLY A 157 4.56 27.74 4.91
C GLY A 157 6.01 27.58 5.34
N LYS A 158 6.48 26.33 5.55
CA LYS A 158 7.91 26.05 5.84
C LYS A 158 8.69 25.84 4.54
N PRO A 159 9.95 26.28 4.47
CA PRO A 159 10.81 25.96 3.34
C PRO A 159 11.12 24.46 3.31
N TYR A 160 11.13 23.87 2.10
CA TYR A 160 11.48 22.47 1.89
C TYR A 160 12.30 22.32 0.62
N TYR A 161 13.00 21.19 0.53
CA TYR A 161 13.75 20.80 -0.65
C TYR A 161 13.05 19.63 -1.34
N ILE A 162 12.97 19.70 -2.67
CA ILE A 162 12.54 18.58 -3.49
C ILE A 162 13.79 18.00 -4.15
N ALA A 163 14.03 16.72 -3.95
CA ALA A 163 15.12 15.98 -4.57
C ALA A 163 14.63 14.68 -5.18
N MET A 164 15.30 14.24 -6.23
CA MET A 164 15.04 12.92 -6.81
C MET A 164 15.58 11.85 -5.87
N LYS A 165 14.73 10.91 -5.46
CA LYS A 165 15.17 9.73 -4.72
C LYS A 165 15.86 8.80 -5.69
N MET A 166 17.16 8.57 -5.46
CA MET A 166 17.93 7.59 -6.23
C MET A 166 17.64 6.19 -5.72
N ASP A 167 17.43 5.25 -6.62
CA ASP A 167 17.38 3.83 -6.30
C ASP A 167 18.81 3.29 -6.16
N GLY A 168 19.06 2.53 -5.10
CA GLY A 168 20.36 1.99 -4.82
C GLY A 168 20.60 1.62 -3.36
N THR A 169 21.80 1.14 -3.09
CA THR A 169 22.25 0.81 -1.73
C THR A 169 22.73 2.06 -1.01
N SER A 170 22.24 2.30 0.19
CA SER A 170 22.73 3.37 1.06
C SER A 170 24.05 2.96 1.73
N VAL A 171 25.07 3.76 1.54
CA VAL A 171 26.36 3.62 2.24
C VAL A 171 26.58 4.87 3.07
N LYS A 172 26.89 4.70 4.35
CA LYS A 172 27.29 5.77 5.27
C LYS A 172 28.73 5.51 5.70
N ILE A 173 29.59 6.48 5.49
CA ILE A 173 31.02 6.46 5.81
C ILE A 173 31.25 7.39 7.00
#